data_a7d720decdb188c5b29971e285189fab
#
_entry.id   a7d720decdb188c5b29971e285189fab
#
_cell.length_a   1.000
_cell.length_b   1.000
_cell.length_c   1.000
_cell.angle_alpha   90.00
_cell.angle_beta   90.00
_cell.angle_gamma   90.00
#
_symmetry.space_group_name_H-M   'P 1'
#
loop_
_entity.id
_entity.type
_entity.pdbx_description
1 polymer ?
#
loop_
_entity_poly.entity_id
_entity_poly.type
_entity_poly.pdbx_seq_one_letter_code
_entity_poly.pdbx_strand_id
1 'polypeptide(L)'
;MSYHVKRRIFSGVVCEQELYSVSSNRRRMNRDSIPRIRFQTEAEREKHNAGISRRRFIQLVNANFSHTSYYTTLTFDNEHEVYTFQDARRIRDNYVRRLKYANPDAVICIV
;
A
#
# COMPACT_ATOMS: atom_id res chain seq x y z
N MET A 1 24.79 15.60 -19.83
CA MET A 1 23.60 15.19 -20.58
C MET A 1 22.53 14.69 -19.66
N SER A 2 21.30 15.05 -19.90
CA SER A 2 20.13 14.47 -19.22
C SER A 2 19.39 13.57 -20.21
N TYR A 3 18.78 12.51 -19.72
CA TYR A 3 17.90 11.65 -20.52
C TYR A 3 16.58 11.47 -19.77
N HIS A 4 15.51 11.23 -20.53
CA HIS A 4 14.19 11.01 -19.96
C HIS A 4 13.95 9.52 -19.76
N VAL A 5 13.44 9.17 -18.61
CA VAL A 5 13.01 7.81 -18.28
C VAL A 5 11.50 7.80 -18.21
N LYS A 6 10.91 6.87 -18.92
CA LYS A 6 9.48 6.56 -18.85
C LYS A 6 9.32 5.25 -18.07
N ARG A 7 8.66 5.32 -16.95
CA ARG A 7 8.29 4.16 -16.13
C ARG A 7 6.80 3.91 -16.23
N ARG A 8 6.41 2.68 -16.44
CA ARG A 8 5.01 2.24 -16.41
C ARG A 8 4.83 1.22 -15.30
N ILE A 9 3.77 1.39 -14.51
CA ILE A 9 3.40 0.47 -13.44
C ILE A 9 1.97 0.02 -13.73
N PHE A 10 1.78 -1.27 -13.93
CA PHE A 10 0.48 -1.88 -14.18
C PHE A 10 -0.06 -2.47 -12.89
N SER A 11 -1.28 -2.08 -12.52
CA SER A 11 -1.99 -2.59 -11.35
C SER A 11 -3.42 -2.95 -11.79
N GLY A 12 -3.63 -4.21 -12.17
CA GLY A 12 -4.86 -4.64 -12.81
C GLY A 12 -5.10 -3.89 -14.13
N VAL A 13 -6.23 -3.24 -14.24
CA VAL A 13 -6.60 -2.42 -15.44
C VAL A 13 -6.01 -1.02 -15.42
N VAL A 14 -5.38 -0.62 -14.33
CA VAL A 14 -4.81 0.72 -14.17
C VAL A 14 -3.35 0.73 -14.58
N CYS A 15 -2.97 1.67 -15.43
CA CYS A 15 -1.59 1.92 -15.81
C CYS A 15 -1.16 3.32 -15.35
N GLU A 16 -0.23 3.37 -14.41
CA GLU A 16 0.43 4.61 -13.99
C GLU A 16 1.65 4.85 -14.88
N GLN A 17 1.81 6.06 -15.38
CA GLN A 17 2.97 6.45 -16.15
C GLN A 17 3.74 7.55 -15.43
N GLU A 18 5.03 7.36 -15.28
CA GLU A 18 5.95 8.36 -14.75
C GLU A 18 6.97 8.74 -15.82
N LEU A 19 7.13 10.03 -16.02
CA LEU A 19 8.15 10.59 -16.89
C LEU A 19 9.05 11.51 -16.05
N TYR A 20 10.33 11.18 -15.98
CA TYR A 20 11.29 11.99 -15.25
C TYR A 20 12.63 12.05 -15.94
N SER A 21 13.34 13.16 -15.72
CA SER A 21 14.69 13.38 -16.27
C SER A 21 15.73 12.83 -15.31
N VAL A 22 16.71 12.14 -15.84
CA VAL A 22 17.82 11.60 -15.06
C VAL A 22 19.12 12.18 -15.62
N SER A 23 19.97 12.74 -14.74
CA SER A 23 21.30 13.18 -15.13
C SER A 23 22.19 11.97 -15.46
N SER A 24 22.93 12.07 -16.58
CA SER A 24 23.89 11.03 -17.02
C SER A 24 24.99 10.74 -16.00
N ASN A 25 25.31 11.69 -15.13
CA ASN A 25 26.31 11.51 -14.08
C ASN A 25 25.90 10.49 -13.01
N ARG A 26 24.59 10.18 -12.88
CA ARG A 26 24.10 9.15 -11.96
C ARG A 26 24.50 7.73 -12.33
N ARG A 27 24.80 7.44 -13.60
CA ARG A 27 25.21 6.09 -14.05
C ARG A 27 26.58 5.66 -13.53
N ARG A 28 27.46 6.63 -13.19
CA ARG A 28 28.83 6.37 -12.70
C ARG A 28 28.94 6.37 -11.18
N MET A 29 27.89 6.73 -10.46
CA MET A 29 27.91 6.68 -9.02
C MET A 29 27.72 5.24 -8.53
N ASN A 30 28.70 4.76 -7.78
CA ASN A 30 28.59 3.49 -7.08
C ASN A 30 27.32 3.46 -6.22
N ARG A 31 26.68 2.32 -6.06
CA ARG A 31 25.43 2.18 -5.28
C ARG A 31 25.53 2.79 -3.88
N ASP A 32 26.74 2.74 -3.31
CA ASP A 32 27.05 3.28 -1.98
C ASP A 32 27.17 4.82 -1.95
N SER A 33 27.30 5.46 -3.11
CA SER A 33 27.43 6.92 -3.23
C SER A 33 26.14 7.63 -3.61
N ILE A 34 25.02 6.90 -3.77
CA ILE A 34 23.72 7.51 -4.01
C ILE A 34 23.28 8.20 -2.71
N PRO A 35 23.09 9.53 -2.71
CA PRO A 35 22.65 10.23 -1.53
C PRO A 35 21.32 9.64 -1.06
N ARG A 36 21.29 9.08 0.15
CA ARG A 36 20.02 8.69 0.76
C ARG A 36 19.22 9.97 0.98
N ILE A 37 17.94 9.92 0.69
CA ILE A 37 17.03 11.02 1.02
C ILE A 37 17.14 11.23 2.53
N ARG A 38 17.69 12.38 2.93
CA ARG A 38 17.77 12.78 4.33
C ARG A 38 16.60 13.71 4.61
N PHE A 39 15.74 13.31 5.52
CA PHE A 39 14.70 14.18 6.03
C PHE A 39 15.27 15.05 7.14
N GLN A 40 14.92 16.32 7.15
CA GLN A 40 15.36 17.26 8.18
C GLN A 40 14.60 17.03 9.48
N THR A 41 13.35 16.59 9.39
CA THR A 41 12.48 16.34 10.53
C THR A 41 11.81 14.97 10.46
N GLU A 42 11.44 14.44 11.63
CA GLU A 42 10.65 13.21 11.73
C GLU A 42 9.29 13.35 11.01
N ALA A 43 8.64 14.51 11.13
CA ALA A 43 7.37 14.80 10.46
C ALA A 43 7.48 14.70 8.93
N GLU A 44 8.58 15.17 8.34
CA GLU A 44 8.82 15.02 6.90
C GLU A 44 8.99 13.56 6.49
N ARG A 45 9.68 12.78 7.32
CA ARG A 45 9.85 11.35 7.11
C ARG A 45 8.53 10.59 7.17
N GLU A 46 7.72 10.88 8.17
CA GLU A 46 6.38 10.28 8.32
C GLU A 46 5.47 10.62 7.14
N LYS A 47 5.42 11.88 6.73
CA LYS A 47 4.66 12.33 5.57
C LYS A 47 5.09 11.62 4.28
N HIS A 48 6.39 11.48 4.08
CA HIS A 48 6.93 10.74 2.93
C HIS A 48 6.54 9.26 2.96
N ASN A 49 6.71 8.60 4.10
CA ASN A 49 6.36 7.19 4.28
C ASN A 49 4.87 6.94 4.12
N ALA A 50 4.02 7.83 4.64
CA ALA A 50 2.58 7.78 4.46
C ALA A 50 2.20 7.88 2.96
N GLY A 51 2.84 8.75 2.20
CA GLY A 51 2.65 8.86 0.75
C GLY A 51 3.00 7.57 0.00
N ILE A 52 4.14 6.96 0.34
CA ILE A 52 4.56 5.68 -0.26
C ILE A 52 3.58 4.56 0.11
N SER A 53 3.19 4.46 1.37
CA SER A 53 2.26 3.43 1.85
C SER A 53 0.90 3.55 1.18
N ARG A 54 0.37 4.77 1.07
CA ARG A 54 -0.89 5.05 0.36
C ARG A 54 -0.82 4.62 -1.11
N ARG A 55 0.26 4.97 -1.80
CA ARG A 55 0.44 4.60 -3.20
C ARG A 55 0.49 3.08 -3.39
N ARG A 56 1.26 2.38 -2.56
CA ARG A 56 1.34 0.91 -2.58
C ARG A 56 0.00 0.26 -2.30
N PHE A 57 -0.74 0.79 -1.34
CA PHE A 57 -2.08 0.31 -1.03
C PHE A 57 -3.03 0.43 -2.23
N ILE A 58 -3.04 1.59 -2.90
CA ILE A 58 -3.86 1.80 -4.10
C ILE A 58 -3.47 0.81 -5.21
N GLN A 59 -2.19 0.58 -5.43
CA GLN A 59 -1.70 -0.39 -6.42
C GLN A 59 -2.13 -1.82 -6.08
N LEU A 60 -2.06 -2.22 -4.82
CA LEU A 60 -2.53 -3.52 -4.34
C LEU A 60 -4.04 -3.70 -4.54
N VAL A 61 -4.82 -2.69 -4.21
CA VAL A 61 -6.28 -2.73 -4.41
C VAL A 61 -6.59 -2.84 -5.90
N ASN A 62 -5.99 -2.02 -6.74
CA ASN A 62 -6.22 -2.07 -8.18
C ASN A 62 -5.81 -3.40 -8.82
N ALA A 63 -4.76 -4.05 -8.30
CA ALA A 63 -4.28 -5.33 -8.81
C ALA A 63 -5.17 -6.52 -8.42
N ASN A 64 -5.84 -6.46 -7.26
CA ASN A 64 -6.54 -7.61 -6.68
C ASN A 64 -8.07 -7.47 -6.70
N PHE A 65 -8.59 -6.25 -6.85
CA PHE A 65 -10.03 -5.99 -6.80
C PHE A 65 -10.52 -5.33 -8.08
N SER A 66 -11.75 -5.63 -8.45
CA SER A 66 -12.42 -5.09 -9.63
C SER A 66 -13.75 -4.45 -9.24
N HIS A 67 -14.47 -3.93 -10.23
CA HIS A 67 -15.83 -3.40 -10.02
C HIS A 67 -16.85 -4.44 -9.52
N THR A 68 -16.52 -5.73 -9.60
CA THR A 68 -17.35 -6.82 -9.07
C THR A 68 -16.98 -7.23 -7.64
N SER A 69 -15.95 -6.61 -7.06
CA SER A 69 -15.53 -6.87 -5.69
C SER A 69 -16.46 -6.17 -4.69
N TYR A 70 -16.58 -6.73 -3.51
CA TYR A 70 -17.41 -6.18 -2.44
C TYR A 70 -16.58 -5.31 -1.50
N TYR A 71 -17.16 -4.18 -1.12
CA TYR A 71 -16.68 -3.38 0.01
C TYR A 71 -17.69 -3.52 1.14
N THR A 72 -17.22 -4.01 2.30
CA THR A 72 -18.08 -4.28 3.44
C THR A 72 -17.53 -3.59 4.69
N THR A 73 -18.37 -2.84 5.37
CA THR A 73 -18.06 -2.30 6.70
C THR A 73 -18.69 -3.20 7.75
N LEU A 74 -17.87 -3.66 8.70
CA LEU A 74 -18.33 -4.45 9.84
C LEU A 74 -18.26 -3.61 11.11
N THR A 75 -19.33 -3.64 11.89
CA THR A 75 -19.43 -2.96 13.18
C THR A 75 -19.75 -3.97 14.27
N PHE A 76 -19.35 -3.64 15.50
CA PHE A 76 -19.77 -4.41 16.67
C PHE A 76 -21.20 -3.99 17.06
N ASP A 77 -22.01 -4.94 17.48
CA ASP A 77 -23.31 -4.67 18.04
C ASP A 77 -23.21 -4.26 19.54
N ASN A 78 -24.31 -3.79 20.10
CA ASN A 78 -24.34 -3.31 21.48
C ASN A 78 -24.13 -4.43 22.52
N GLU A 79 -24.40 -5.69 22.17
CA GLU A 79 -24.20 -6.84 23.06
C GLU A 79 -22.76 -7.34 23.07
N HIS A 80 -21.99 -7.01 21.99
CA HIS A 80 -20.60 -7.43 21.79
C HIS A 80 -19.67 -6.23 21.67
N GLU A 81 -19.90 -5.21 22.49
CA GLU A 81 -19.01 -4.04 22.52
C GLU A 81 -17.57 -4.42 22.86
N VAL A 82 -16.65 -3.80 22.18
CA VAL A 82 -15.22 -4.02 22.35
C VAL A 82 -14.57 -2.73 22.82
N TYR A 83 -13.97 -2.78 23.99
CA TYR A 83 -13.41 -1.58 24.64
C TYR A 83 -11.93 -1.36 24.37
N THR A 84 -11.21 -2.39 23.88
CA THR A 84 -9.79 -2.27 23.59
C THR A 84 -9.50 -2.54 22.11
N PHE A 85 -8.51 -1.83 21.58
CA PHE A 85 -8.05 -2.06 20.21
C PHE A 85 -7.50 -3.48 20.01
N GLN A 86 -6.88 -4.06 21.04
CA GLN A 86 -6.33 -5.41 20.99
C GLN A 86 -7.43 -6.47 20.85
N ASP A 87 -8.53 -6.32 21.58
CA ASP A 87 -9.66 -7.23 21.48
C ASP A 87 -10.36 -7.11 20.12
N ALA A 88 -10.56 -5.88 19.64
CA ALA A 88 -11.11 -5.64 18.32
C ALA A 88 -10.25 -6.32 17.24
N ARG A 89 -8.94 -6.19 17.32
CA ARG A 89 -8.00 -6.82 16.40
C ARG A 89 -8.08 -8.35 16.46
N ARG A 90 -8.14 -8.93 17.65
CA ARG A 90 -8.27 -10.38 17.83
C ARG A 90 -9.54 -10.92 17.21
N ILE A 91 -10.68 -10.25 17.43
CA ILE A 91 -11.97 -10.65 16.87
C ILE A 91 -11.94 -10.54 15.34
N ARG A 92 -11.42 -9.45 14.79
CA ARG A 92 -11.23 -9.27 13.36
C ARG A 92 -10.38 -10.40 12.75
N ASP A 93 -9.25 -10.71 13.35
CA ASP A 93 -8.33 -11.74 12.82
C ASP A 93 -8.97 -13.13 12.85
N ASN A 94 -9.74 -13.44 13.88
CA ASN A 94 -10.52 -14.69 13.96
C ASN A 94 -11.62 -14.73 12.90
N TYR A 95 -12.32 -13.63 12.67
CA TYR A 95 -13.34 -13.53 11.63
C TYR A 95 -12.73 -13.77 10.24
N VAL A 96 -11.64 -13.10 9.93
CA VAL A 96 -10.93 -13.25 8.64
C VAL A 96 -10.43 -14.68 8.45
N ARG A 97 -9.94 -15.32 9.51
CA ARG A 97 -9.50 -16.73 9.46
C ARG A 97 -10.65 -17.66 9.11
N ARG A 98 -11.82 -17.48 9.74
CA ARG A 98 -13.03 -18.26 9.44
C ARG A 98 -13.51 -18.02 8.01
N LEU A 99 -13.50 -16.77 7.57
CA LEU A 99 -13.90 -16.40 6.22
C LEU A 99 -13.01 -17.04 5.16
N LYS A 100 -11.69 -17.04 5.38
CA LYS A 100 -10.72 -17.71 4.50
C LYS A 100 -10.85 -19.23 4.53
N TYR A 101 -11.17 -19.78 5.68
CA TYR A 101 -11.43 -21.24 5.78
C TYR A 101 -12.65 -21.66 4.96
N ALA A 102 -13.73 -20.89 5.03
CA ALA A 102 -14.94 -21.12 4.24
C ALA A 102 -14.74 -20.83 2.74
N ASN A 103 -13.85 -19.89 2.40
CA ASN A 103 -13.58 -19.46 1.03
C ASN A 103 -12.07 -19.38 0.80
N PRO A 104 -11.38 -20.48 0.51
CA PRO A 104 -9.92 -20.52 0.40
C PRO A 104 -9.35 -19.58 -0.67
N ASP A 105 -10.10 -19.37 -1.76
CA ASP A 105 -9.69 -18.51 -2.88
C ASP A 105 -10.02 -17.02 -2.69
N ALA A 106 -10.63 -16.66 -1.56
CA ALA A 106 -11.01 -15.27 -1.30
C ALA A 106 -9.77 -14.39 -1.06
N VAL A 107 -9.68 -13.29 -1.80
CA VAL A 107 -8.71 -12.22 -1.57
C VAL A 107 -9.38 -11.18 -0.68
N ILE A 108 -8.79 -10.95 0.50
CA ILE A 108 -9.35 -10.08 1.53
C ILE A 108 -8.32 -9.00 1.86
N CYS A 109 -8.74 -7.75 1.76
CA CYS A 109 -7.97 -6.60 2.22
C CYS A 109 -8.72 -5.94 3.38
N ILE A 110 -8.02 -5.62 4.45
CA ILE A 110 -8.58 -4.97 5.64
C ILE A 110 -7.92 -3.61 5.79
N VAL A 111 -8.73 -2.60 6.00
CA VAL A 111 -8.32 -1.19 6.13
C VAL A 111 -8.63 -0.70 7.54
#